data_12abc04bc2fa7af372431f4df2724aa6
#
_entry.id   12abc04bc2fa7af372431f4df2724aa6
#
_cell.length_a   1.000
_cell.length_b   1.000
_cell.length_c   1.000
_cell.angle_alpha   90.00
_cell.angle_beta   90.00
_cell.angle_gamma   90.00
#
_symmetry.space_group_name_H-M   'P 1'
#
loop_
_entity.id
_entity.type
_entity.pdbx_description
1 polymer ?
#
loop_
_entity_poly.entity_id
_entity_poly.type
_entity_poly.pdbx_seq_one_letter_code
_entity_poly.pdbx_strand_id
1 'polypeptide(L)'
;MKRARTAVLLVVLVLAGATGALAADLKVVHTQKTKDAVITLKSESGTWHPGANAFVLEFTSPTGQPLDAGKVTLSTSMTMPGMAPMIAGATVSADKAPGHYLGTISFPDGGTRQVTVAWEGPGGKGSTRFSVSVR
;
A
#
# COMPACT_ATOMS: atom_id res chain seq x y z
N MET A 1 23.69 -39.39 -4.35
CA MET A 1 24.40 -38.12 -4.12
C MET A 1 23.63 -36.93 -4.63
N LYS A 2 23.24 -36.97 -5.84
CA LYS A 2 22.58 -35.81 -6.44
C LYS A 2 21.21 -35.57 -5.85
N ARG A 3 20.61 -36.60 -5.35
CA ARG A 3 19.24 -36.54 -4.78
C ARG A 3 19.14 -35.71 -3.53
N ALA A 4 20.17 -35.68 -2.73
CA ALA A 4 20.15 -34.91 -1.49
C ALA A 4 19.96 -33.40 -1.75
N ARG A 5 20.50 -32.90 -2.80
CA ARG A 5 20.41 -31.51 -3.12
C ARG A 5 18.99 -31.07 -3.47
N THR A 6 18.29 -31.94 -4.16
CA THR A 6 16.91 -31.67 -4.54
C THR A 6 15.99 -31.53 -3.33
N ALA A 7 16.20 -32.36 -2.33
CA ALA A 7 15.39 -32.28 -1.12
C ALA A 7 15.54 -30.95 -0.41
N VAL A 8 16.74 -30.42 -0.37
CA VAL A 8 16.98 -29.13 0.28
C VAL A 8 16.21 -28.01 -0.41
N LEU A 9 16.17 -28.04 -1.71
CA LEU A 9 15.44 -27.02 -2.46
C LEU A 9 13.95 -27.02 -2.14
N LEU A 10 13.37 -28.19 -1.98
CA LEU A 10 11.96 -28.29 -1.66
C LEU A 10 11.62 -27.64 -0.31
N VAL A 11 12.46 -27.82 0.66
CA VAL A 11 12.24 -27.21 1.97
C VAL A 11 12.22 -25.69 1.87
N VAL A 12 13.14 -25.13 1.13
CA VAL A 12 13.20 -23.69 0.95
C VAL A 12 11.93 -23.15 0.30
N LEU A 13 11.45 -23.86 -0.69
CA LEU A 13 10.23 -23.43 -1.38
C LEU A 13 9.02 -23.43 -0.48
N VAL A 14 8.90 -24.39 0.41
CA VAL A 14 7.79 -24.46 1.34
C VAL A 14 7.78 -23.25 2.26
N LEU A 15 8.92 -22.88 2.79
CA LEU A 15 9.03 -21.73 3.65
C LEU A 15 8.67 -20.42 2.92
N ALA A 16 9.16 -20.27 1.72
CA ALA A 16 8.85 -19.11 0.92
C ALA A 16 7.36 -19.03 0.62
N GLY A 17 6.73 -20.15 0.35
CA GLY A 17 5.30 -20.20 0.11
C GLY A 17 4.47 -19.77 1.32
N ALA A 18 4.84 -20.22 2.49
CA ALA A 18 4.12 -19.86 3.72
C ALA A 18 4.22 -18.35 3.98
N THR A 19 5.38 -17.76 3.80
CA THR A 19 5.57 -16.33 3.99
C THR A 19 4.78 -15.54 2.97
N GLY A 20 4.79 -15.97 1.72
CA GLY A 20 4.07 -15.30 0.66
C GLY A 20 2.56 -15.36 0.83
N ALA A 21 2.03 -16.41 1.46
CA ALA A 21 0.60 -16.56 1.63
C ALA A 21 -0.02 -15.43 2.46
N LEU A 22 0.67 -14.93 3.47
CA LEU A 22 0.17 -13.82 4.27
C LEU A 22 0.04 -12.54 3.46
N ALA A 23 1.02 -12.24 2.62
CA ALA A 23 0.96 -11.06 1.76
C ALA A 23 -0.06 -11.23 0.64
N ALA A 24 -0.31 -12.46 0.20
CA ALA A 24 -1.23 -12.74 -0.89
C ALA A 24 -2.69 -12.57 -0.51
N ASP A 25 -3.02 -12.51 0.80
CA ASP A 25 -4.39 -12.32 1.25
C ASP A 25 -4.89 -10.89 1.04
N LEU A 26 -3.97 -9.96 0.76
CA LEU A 26 -4.35 -8.57 0.54
C LEU A 26 -4.84 -8.37 -0.88
N LYS A 27 -5.88 -7.56 -1.02
CA LYS A 27 -6.47 -7.26 -2.32
C LYS A 27 -6.20 -5.82 -2.70
N VAL A 28 -6.05 -5.58 -3.99
CA VAL A 28 -5.78 -4.25 -4.51
C VAL A 28 -7.03 -3.38 -4.36
N VAL A 29 -6.85 -2.24 -3.70
CA VAL A 29 -7.87 -1.18 -3.64
C VAL A 29 -7.72 -0.27 -4.84
N HIS A 30 -6.49 0.15 -5.14
CA HIS A 30 -6.20 1.06 -6.25
C HIS A 30 -4.73 0.95 -6.65
N THR A 31 -4.47 1.10 -7.93
CA THR A 31 -3.12 1.21 -8.47
C THR A 31 -3.01 2.55 -9.18
N GLN A 32 -2.01 3.34 -8.81
CA GLN A 32 -1.78 4.65 -9.42
C GLN A 32 -0.40 4.68 -10.04
N LYS A 33 -0.34 5.00 -11.32
CA LYS A 33 0.92 5.16 -12.04
C LYS A 33 1.29 6.63 -12.10
N THR A 34 2.55 6.92 -11.81
CA THR A 34 3.11 8.25 -12.00
C THR A 34 4.32 8.11 -12.92
N LYS A 35 4.91 9.23 -13.26
CA LYS A 35 6.08 9.26 -14.12
C LYS A 35 7.23 8.41 -13.56
N ASP A 36 7.45 8.48 -12.25
CA ASP A 36 8.62 7.87 -11.62
C ASP A 36 8.31 6.67 -10.75
N ALA A 37 7.03 6.39 -10.47
CA ALA A 37 6.66 5.34 -9.55
C ALA A 37 5.28 4.77 -9.86
N VAL A 38 5.08 3.53 -9.43
CA VAL A 38 3.75 2.90 -9.41
C VAL A 38 3.42 2.63 -7.95
N ILE A 39 2.28 3.14 -7.50
CA ILE A 39 1.84 2.99 -6.12
C ILE A 39 0.62 2.10 -6.10
N THR A 40 0.67 1.03 -5.31
CA THR A 40 -0.45 0.11 -5.15
C THR A 40 -0.92 0.16 -3.70
N LEU A 41 -2.21 0.44 -3.52
CA LEU A 41 -2.87 0.43 -2.23
C LEU A 41 -3.62 -0.88 -2.09
N LYS A 42 -3.37 -1.60 -0.99
CA LYS A 42 -3.98 -2.90 -0.73
C LYS A 42 -4.63 -2.92 0.65
N SER A 43 -5.70 -3.69 0.79
CA SER A 43 -6.34 -3.96 2.07
C SER A 43 -6.86 -5.40 2.09
N GLU A 44 -7.33 -5.88 3.24
CA GLU A 44 -7.82 -7.24 3.36
C GLU A 44 -8.99 -7.53 2.44
N SER A 45 -9.92 -6.60 2.34
CA SER A 45 -11.14 -6.79 1.55
C SER A 45 -11.08 -6.15 0.17
N GLY A 46 -10.03 -5.36 -0.11
CA GLY A 46 -9.96 -4.59 -1.35
C GLY A 46 -10.77 -3.31 -1.32
N THR A 47 -11.37 -2.97 -0.17
CA THR A 47 -12.13 -1.74 0.03
C THR A 47 -11.84 -1.18 1.41
N TRP A 48 -12.12 0.09 1.58
CA TRP A 48 -12.11 0.73 2.89
C TRP A 48 -13.54 0.83 3.41
N HIS A 49 -13.66 0.84 4.74
CA HIS A 49 -14.94 0.89 5.45
C HIS A 49 -14.96 2.00 6.47
N PRO A 50 -16.13 2.45 6.92
CA PRO A 50 -16.19 3.31 8.11
C PRO A 50 -15.53 2.61 9.30
N GLY A 51 -14.86 3.39 10.14
CA GLY A 51 -14.07 2.86 11.24
C GLY A 51 -12.60 2.71 10.87
N ALA A 52 -11.89 1.90 11.62
CA ALA A 52 -10.46 1.71 11.43
C ALA A 52 -10.16 0.73 10.29
N ASN A 53 -9.18 1.07 9.47
CA ASN A 53 -8.74 0.26 8.34
C ASN A 53 -7.23 0.12 8.36
N ALA A 54 -6.74 -1.10 8.17
CA ALA A 54 -5.34 -1.36 7.92
C ALA A 54 -5.13 -1.46 6.40
N PHE A 55 -3.98 -0.99 5.95
CA PHE A 55 -3.64 -1.05 4.52
C PHE A 55 -2.14 -1.22 4.32
N VAL A 56 -1.79 -1.57 3.10
CA VAL A 56 -0.40 -1.65 2.66
C VAL A 56 -0.25 -0.79 1.42
N LEU A 57 0.81 0.01 1.39
CA LEU A 57 1.24 0.72 0.19
C LEU A 57 2.48 0.05 -0.37
N GLU A 58 2.49 -0.23 -1.66
CA GLU A 58 3.65 -0.78 -2.34
C GLU A 58 4.11 0.23 -3.39
N PHE A 59 5.39 0.56 -3.34
CA PHE A 59 6.02 1.43 -4.32
C PHE A 59 6.94 0.61 -5.21
N THR A 60 6.77 0.75 -6.52
CA THR A 60 7.67 0.15 -7.50
C THR A 60 8.06 1.18 -8.53
N SER A 61 9.20 0.95 -9.18
CA SER A 61 9.57 1.75 -10.34
C SER A 61 8.66 1.40 -11.52
N PRO A 62 8.66 2.21 -12.59
CA PRO A 62 7.89 1.88 -13.79
C PRO A 62 8.26 0.53 -14.41
N THR A 63 9.45 -0.01 -14.11
CA THR A 63 9.89 -1.31 -14.59
C THR A 63 9.56 -2.45 -13.65
N GLY A 64 8.89 -2.17 -12.51
CA GLY A 64 8.45 -3.19 -11.58
C GLY A 64 9.41 -3.52 -10.45
N GLN A 65 10.51 -2.79 -10.32
CA GLN A 65 11.48 -2.98 -9.23
C GLN A 65 10.98 -2.31 -7.96
N PRO A 66 11.23 -2.90 -6.77
CA PRO A 66 10.90 -2.22 -5.53
C PRO A 66 11.58 -0.86 -5.45
N LEU A 67 10.83 0.15 -4.97
CA LEU A 67 11.32 1.51 -4.87
C LEU A 67 11.27 1.96 -3.41
N ASP A 68 12.43 2.32 -2.86
CA ASP A 68 12.50 2.88 -1.52
C ASP A 68 12.02 4.33 -1.58
N ALA A 69 10.78 4.54 -1.18
CA ALA A 69 10.16 5.87 -1.21
C ALA A 69 10.54 6.73 0.01
N GLY A 70 11.26 6.15 0.97
CA GLY A 70 11.69 6.88 2.15
C GLY A 70 10.55 7.24 3.07
N LYS A 71 10.37 8.52 3.33
CA LYS A 71 9.27 9.00 4.16
C LYS A 71 8.01 9.09 3.32
N VAL A 72 6.97 8.40 3.74
CA VAL A 72 5.69 8.31 3.02
C VAL A 72 4.57 8.81 3.91
N THR A 73 3.70 9.64 3.36
CA THR A 73 2.50 10.10 4.03
C THR A 73 1.29 9.82 3.16
N LEU A 74 0.17 9.56 3.80
CA LEU A 74 -1.11 9.41 3.12
C LEU A 74 -2.15 10.21 3.88
N SER A 75 -2.92 11.00 3.16
CA SER A 75 -4.03 11.73 3.71
C SER A 75 -5.22 11.63 2.78
N THR A 76 -6.40 11.84 3.33
CA THR A 76 -7.63 11.83 2.55
C THR A 76 -8.41 13.11 2.81
N SER A 77 -9.20 13.50 1.82
CA SER A 77 -10.11 14.62 1.96
C SER A 77 -11.45 14.27 1.32
N MET A 78 -12.51 14.87 1.85
CA MET A 78 -13.85 14.76 1.31
C MET A 78 -14.43 16.17 1.22
N THR A 79 -14.76 16.57 0.01
CA THR A 79 -15.36 17.88 -0.22
C THR A 79 -16.85 17.80 0.06
N MET A 80 -17.34 18.74 0.86
CA MET A 80 -18.76 18.85 1.20
C MET A 80 -19.25 20.22 0.77
N PRO A 81 -20.35 20.30 0.01
CA PRO A 81 -20.86 21.59 -0.44
C PRO A 81 -21.18 22.51 0.74
N GLY A 82 -20.67 23.76 0.68
CA GLY A 82 -20.92 24.75 1.72
C GLY A 82 -20.20 24.52 3.03
N MET A 83 -19.29 23.55 3.11
CA MET A 83 -18.56 23.22 4.33
C MET A 83 -17.09 23.08 4.05
N ALA A 84 -16.27 23.19 5.09
CA ALA A 84 -14.84 22.91 4.97
C ALA A 84 -14.62 21.43 4.64
N PRO A 85 -13.58 21.09 3.87
CA PRO A 85 -13.28 19.70 3.57
C PRO A 85 -12.97 18.90 4.83
N MET A 86 -13.46 17.67 4.89
CA MET A 86 -13.09 16.73 5.95
C MET A 86 -11.75 16.09 5.57
N ILE A 87 -10.78 16.16 6.47
CA ILE A 87 -9.45 15.62 6.22
C ILE A 87 -9.16 14.55 7.26
N ALA A 88 -8.69 13.39 6.80
CA ALA A 88 -8.24 12.31 7.68
C ALA A 88 -6.85 11.91 7.25
N GLY A 89 -5.92 11.91 8.20
CA GLY A 89 -4.56 11.45 7.97
C GLY A 89 -4.38 10.01 8.38
N ALA A 90 -3.47 9.32 7.74
CA ALA A 90 -3.12 7.95 8.07
C ALA A 90 -1.82 7.93 8.87
N THR A 91 -1.66 6.86 9.66
CA THR A 91 -0.37 6.51 10.24
C THR A 91 0.30 5.54 9.27
N VAL A 92 1.51 5.87 8.82
CA VAL A 92 2.25 5.06 7.84
C VAL A 92 3.65 4.81 8.38
N SER A 93 4.08 3.56 8.31
CA SER A 93 5.43 3.18 8.72
C SER A 93 6.03 2.21 7.71
N ALA A 94 7.35 2.25 7.55
CA ALA A 94 8.05 1.36 6.64
C ALA A 94 7.99 -0.08 7.15
N ASP A 95 7.78 -1.01 6.22
CA ASP A 95 7.89 -2.43 6.50
C ASP A 95 9.32 -2.91 6.20
N LYS A 96 9.59 -4.18 6.46
CA LYS A 96 10.92 -4.77 6.26
C LYS A 96 11.33 -4.81 4.81
N ALA A 97 10.39 -5.06 3.91
CA ALA A 97 10.68 -5.12 2.48
C ALA A 97 10.77 -3.72 1.89
N PRO A 98 11.74 -3.45 1.00
CA PRO A 98 11.83 -2.15 0.37
C PRO A 98 10.57 -1.82 -0.43
N GLY A 99 10.10 -0.58 -0.33
CA GLY A 99 8.93 -0.14 -1.06
C GLY A 99 7.60 -0.57 -0.45
N HIS A 100 7.61 -1.26 0.68
CA HIS A 100 6.40 -1.70 1.37
C HIS A 100 6.18 -0.87 2.63
N TYR A 101 4.96 -0.38 2.80
CA TYR A 101 4.59 0.47 3.93
C TYR A 101 3.27 -0.03 4.51
N LEU A 102 3.22 -0.08 5.84
CA LEU A 102 2.02 -0.46 6.58
C LEU A 102 1.35 0.79 7.11
N GLY A 103 0.04 0.82 7.03
CA GLY A 103 -0.69 1.98 7.53
C GLY A 103 -2.04 1.66 8.10
N THR A 104 -2.58 2.62 8.84
CA THR A 104 -3.93 2.57 9.37
C THR A 104 -4.58 3.93 9.16
N ILE A 105 -5.89 3.91 8.92
CA ILE A 105 -6.68 5.12 8.75
C ILE A 105 -8.10 4.85 9.25
N SER A 106 -8.74 5.85 9.82
CA SER A 106 -10.11 5.75 10.32
C SER A 106 -11.00 6.75 9.62
N PHE A 107 -12.22 6.31 9.29
CA PHE A 107 -13.23 7.16 8.67
C PHE A 107 -14.49 7.19 9.53
N PRO A 108 -15.10 8.37 9.71
CA PRO A 108 -16.35 8.47 10.47
C PRO A 108 -17.55 7.91 9.71
N ASP A 109 -17.51 7.90 8.39
CA ASP A 109 -18.61 7.48 7.54
C ASP A 109 -18.12 7.00 6.18
N GLY A 110 -19.05 6.55 5.34
CA GLY A 110 -18.76 6.13 3.98
C GLY A 110 -18.72 7.31 3.02
N GLY A 111 -18.38 7.03 1.77
CA GLY A 111 -18.34 8.00 0.70
C GLY A 111 -16.98 8.03 0.00
N THR A 112 -16.93 8.73 -1.11
CA THR A 112 -15.71 8.85 -1.89
C THR A 112 -14.74 9.82 -1.23
N ARG A 113 -13.50 9.37 -1.10
CA ARG A 113 -12.40 10.18 -0.55
C ARG A 113 -11.37 10.44 -1.65
N GLN A 114 -10.83 11.65 -1.65
CA GLN A 114 -9.65 12.00 -2.44
C GLN A 114 -8.43 11.62 -1.61
N VAL A 115 -7.61 10.70 -2.12
CA VAL A 115 -6.42 10.23 -1.42
C VAL A 115 -5.21 10.96 -1.99
N THR A 116 -4.36 11.47 -1.11
CA THR A 116 -3.08 12.07 -1.49
C THR A 116 -1.96 11.26 -0.84
N VAL A 117 -1.05 10.75 -1.66
CA VAL A 117 0.15 10.04 -1.21
C VAL A 117 1.34 10.89 -1.59
N ALA A 118 2.20 11.16 -0.62
CA ALA A 118 3.43 11.91 -0.84
C ALA A 118 4.61 11.13 -0.30
N TRP A 119 5.75 11.26 -0.97
CA TRP A 119 6.95 10.55 -0.56
C TRP A 119 8.20 11.38 -0.82
N GLU A 120 9.24 11.12 -0.02
CA GLU A 120 10.53 11.75 -0.15
C GLU A 120 11.59 10.80 0.38
N GLY A 121 12.50 10.37 -0.48
CA GLY A 121 13.52 9.40 -0.10
C GLY A 121 14.59 9.22 -1.16
N PRO A 122 15.40 8.17 -1.01
CA PRO A 122 16.52 7.92 -1.95
C PRO A 122 16.05 7.73 -3.39
N GLY A 123 14.86 7.22 -3.59
CA GLY A 123 14.30 7.01 -4.91
C GLY A 123 13.69 8.25 -5.53
N GLY A 124 13.69 9.38 -4.81
CA GLY A 124 13.13 10.62 -5.30
C GLY A 124 12.02 11.15 -4.42
N LYS A 125 11.39 12.22 -4.90
CA LYS A 125 10.33 12.92 -4.20
C LYS A 125 9.14 13.07 -5.13
N GLY A 126 7.94 12.88 -4.62
CA GLY A 126 6.76 13.04 -5.45
C GLY A 126 5.47 12.99 -4.64
N SER A 127 4.37 13.19 -5.34
CA SER A 127 3.04 13.03 -4.77
C SER A 127 2.06 12.68 -5.87
N THR A 128 0.96 12.05 -5.47
CA THR A 128 -0.11 11.71 -6.40
C THR A 128 -1.45 11.71 -5.68
N ARG A 129 -2.52 11.80 -6.46
CA ARG A 129 -3.88 11.78 -5.95
C ARG A 129 -4.71 10.77 -6.72
N PHE A 130 -5.64 10.16 -6.01
CA PHE A 130 -6.64 9.28 -6.61
C PHE A 130 -7.86 9.19 -5.69
N SER A 131 -8.95 8.66 -6.22
CA SER A 131 -10.18 8.54 -5.45
C SER A 131 -10.37 7.10 -4.97
N VAL A 132 -10.84 6.95 -3.73
CA VAL A 132 -11.19 5.67 -3.15
C VAL A 132 -12.56 5.79 -2.49
N SER A 133 -13.41 4.80 -2.72
CA SER A 133 -14.71 4.72 -2.07
C SER A 133 -14.58 4.03 -0.73
N VAL A 134 -15.15 4.65 0.30
CA VAL A 134 -15.28 4.07 1.64
C VAL A 134 -16.72 3.55 1.75
N ARG A 135 -16.90 2.26 1.98
CA ARG A 135 -18.22 1.62 1.92
C ARG A 135 -18.63 0.94 3.21
#